data_acaca29fb52a9dd7ed8a9b8d1e58bc21
#
_entry.id   acaca29fb52a9dd7ed8a9b8d1e58bc21
#
_cell.length_a   1.000
_cell.length_b   1.000
_cell.length_c   1.000
_cell.angle_alpha   90.00
_cell.angle_beta   90.00
_cell.angle_gamma   90.00
#
_symmetry.space_group_name_H-M   'P 1'
#
loop_
_entity.id
_entity.type
_entity.pdbx_description
1 polymer ?
#
loop_
_entity_poly.entity_id
_entity_poly.type
_entity_poly.pdbx_seq_one_letter_code
_entity_poly.pdbx_strand_id
1 'polypeptide(L)'
;MPRGDGRLSHDLDPQRPGPQDACGVFGVWAPGEEVANLTYFGLYALQHRGQEAAGIAVSDGSGVVVYKDLGLVAQVFDEPTLASLRGHLAIGHARYSTTGGSTWENAQPTIRSTSAGTTIALAHNGNLVNTAELQREVAERGLAADGSTNDTSLVTMLLASRPDISVEAAALEVLPQLRGAFSFVFMDESTLYAARDPHGVRPLVLGRLERGWVVASETAALDIVGASVVREVEPGELIAIDENGLRSARFAAPEPKGCLFEYVYIARPDATIAGRNVHAARVQIGRQLAKEHPVEADLVIPVPESGTPAAIGYAEESGITYGAGLMKNPYVGRTFIQPSQTLRQLGIRLKLNPLRENVRGKRLVVVDDSIVRGNTQRAIVRMLREAGALEVHVRISSPPVNWPCFYGIDFATRAELLANGLDNEGIRRSIGADTLGYVSLPGLIAATEQPKTRLCRACFDGEYPIELPAGNLIGKHVLEGVGRRVADAPDAPGHDVPPLVATSGGATVHRQ
;
A
#
# COMPACT_ATOMS: atom_id res chain seq x y z
N MET A 1 8.41 -36.89 -17.52
CA MET A 1 8.45 -35.43 -17.45
C MET A 1 7.99 -35.04 -16.05
N PRO A 2 8.79 -34.39 -15.22
CA PRO A 2 8.35 -33.98 -13.91
C PRO A 2 7.31 -32.87 -14.08
N ARG A 3 6.17 -33.01 -13.44
CA ARG A 3 5.15 -31.97 -13.34
C ARG A 3 5.74 -30.85 -12.49
N GLY A 4 5.88 -29.65 -13.05
CA GLY A 4 6.21 -28.47 -12.28
C GLY A 4 5.21 -28.29 -11.13
N ASP A 5 5.70 -27.91 -9.97
CA ASP A 5 4.93 -27.78 -8.72
C ASP A 5 3.92 -26.61 -8.70
N GLY A 6 3.68 -25.99 -9.82
CA GLY A 6 2.73 -24.86 -9.96
C GLY A 6 3.15 -23.55 -9.27
N ARG A 7 4.23 -23.55 -8.49
CA ARG A 7 4.67 -22.36 -7.73
C ARG A 7 5.33 -21.32 -8.61
N LEU A 8 6.08 -21.73 -9.63
CA LEU A 8 6.73 -20.82 -10.58
C LEU A 8 5.73 -20.06 -11.48
N SER A 9 4.51 -20.58 -11.66
CA SER A 9 3.50 -19.91 -12.48
C SER A 9 2.78 -18.76 -11.73
N HIS A 10 2.75 -18.77 -10.42
CA HIS A 10 2.16 -17.71 -9.59
C HIS A 10 3.07 -16.48 -9.47
N ASP A 11 4.39 -16.71 -9.35
CA ASP A 11 5.38 -15.65 -9.23
C ASP A 11 5.67 -14.95 -10.57
N LEU A 12 5.31 -15.59 -11.67
CA LEU A 12 5.45 -15.06 -13.03
C LEU A 12 4.14 -14.48 -13.58
N ASP A 13 3.17 -14.15 -12.73
CA ASP A 13 1.89 -13.60 -13.17
C ASP A 13 2.07 -12.22 -13.82
N PRO A 14 2.01 -12.12 -15.16
CA PRO A 14 2.15 -10.86 -15.88
C PRO A 14 0.91 -9.95 -15.75
N GLN A 15 -0.07 -10.31 -14.92
CA GLN A 15 -1.24 -9.51 -14.63
C GLN A 15 -1.02 -8.49 -13.49
N ARG A 16 0.15 -8.49 -12.84
CA ARG A 16 0.53 -7.45 -11.88
C ARG A 16 1.31 -6.35 -12.61
N PRO A 17 0.64 -5.37 -13.23
CA PRO A 17 1.31 -4.28 -13.94
C PRO A 17 1.85 -3.27 -12.92
N GLY A 18 3.13 -2.98 -13.03
CA GLY A 18 3.76 -1.89 -12.28
C GLY A 18 3.97 -2.14 -10.79
N PRO A 19 4.43 -1.10 -10.06
CA PRO A 19 4.51 -1.11 -8.61
C PRO A 19 3.11 -1.32 -8.03
N GLN A 20 3.02 -2.12 -6.99
CA GLN A 20 1.75 -2.46 -6.38
C GLN A 20 1.58 -1.65 -5.10
N ASP A 21 0.34 -1.31 -4.80
CA ASP A 21 -0.04 -0.28 -3.86
C ASP A 21 0.40 -0.62 -2.41
N ALA A 22 0.40 0.39 -1.56
CA ALA A 22 0.57 0.28 -0.11
C ALA A 22 -0.82 0.44 0.52
N CYS A 23 -1.09 -0.26 1.62
CA CYS A 23 -2.38 -0.21 2.32
C CYS A 23 -2.85 1.22 2.65
N GLY A 24 -4.16 1.41 2.78
CA GLY A 24 -4.78 2.65 3.27
C GLY A 24 -5.37 2.44 4.66
N VAL A 25 -5.09 3.35 5.60
CA VAL A 25 -5.67 3.37 6.95
C VAL A 25 -6.46 4.64 7.18
N PHE A 26 -7.54 4.51 7.94
CA PHE A 26 -8.40 5.61 8.34
C PHE A 26 -8.87 5.39 9.77
N GLY A 27 -9.00 6.45 10.57
CA GLY A 27 -9.58 6.41 11.91
C GLY A 27 -10.32 7.69 12.21
N VAL A 28 -11.43 7.58 12.92
CA VAL A 28 -12.27 8.72 13.32
C VAL A 28 -12.80 8.55 14.73
N TRP A 29 -12.66 9.57 15.53
CA TRP A 29 -13.31 9.74 16.82
C TRP A 29 -14.20 10.97 16.75
N ALA A 30 -15.53 10.78 16.71
CA ALA A 30 -16.49 11.85 16.48
C ALA A 30 -17.85 11.52 17.11
N PRO A 31 -18.04 11.80 18.41
CA PRO A 31 -19.31 11.58 19.09
C PRO A 31 -20.47 12.35 18.43
N GLY A 32 -21.54 11.64 18.12
CA GLY A 32 -22.73 12.19 17.46
C GLY A 32 -22.69 12.22 15.96
N GLU A 33 -21.61 11.75 15.33
CA GLU A 33 -21.47 11.59 13.87
C GLU A 33 -21.63 10.11 13.45
N GLU A 34 -21.98 9.86 12.20
CA GLU A 34 -22.04 8.52 11.61
C GLU A 34 -20.64 8.03 11.24
N VAL A 35 -19.86 7.60 12.24
CA VAL A 35 -18.43 7.26 12.07
C VAL A 35 -18.18 6.12 11.07
N ALA A 36 -19.11 5.18 10.92
CA ALA A 36 -19.01 4.12 9.90
C ALA A 36 -19.05 4.70 8.48
N ASN A 37 -19.97 5.64 8.22
CA ASN A 37 -20.09 6.32 6.92
C ASN A 37 -18.85 7.20 6.65
N LEU A 38 -18.37 7.95 7.65
CA LEU A 38 -17.11 8.71 7.52
C LEU A 38 -15.95 7.80 7.19
N THR A 39 -15.84 6.64 7.86
CA THR A 39 -14.79 5.66 7.58
C THR A 39 -14.92 5.06 6.19
N TYR A 40 -16.13 4.72 5.76
CA TYR A 40 -16.38 4.23 4.39
C TYR A 40 -15.91 5.24 3.33
N PHE A 41 -16.28 6.52 3.45
CA PHE A 41 -15.84 7.55 2.50
C PHE A 41 -14.33 7.80 2.56
N GLY A 42 -13.74 7.79 3.76
CA GLY A 42 -12.29 7.88 3.92
C GLY A 42 -11.56 6.72 3.24
N LEU A 43 -12.02 5.49 3.40
CA LEU A 43 -11.48 4.32 2.72
C LEU A 43 -11.71 4.35 1.21
N TYR A 44 -12.87 4.85 0.76
CA TYR A 44 -13.16 5.02 -0.66
C TYR A 44 -12.17 5.99 -1.32
N ALA A 45 -11.82 7.08 -0.64
CA ALA A 45 -10.77 8.00 -1.09
C ALA A 45 -9.38 7.34 -1.15
N LEU A 46 -9.14 6.32 -0.30
CA LEU A 46 -7.89 5.55 -0.23
C LEU A 46 -7.91 4.25 -1.05
N GLN A 47 -8.97 4.00 -1.85
CA GLN A 47 -9.14 2.76 -2.61
C GLN A 47 -7.96 2.46 -3.57
N HIS A 48 -7.28 3.48 -4.06
CA HIS A 48 -6.09 3.34 -4.90
C HIS A 48 -4.93 2.63 -4.17
N ARG A 49 -4.87 2.70 -2.82
CA ARG A 49 -3.85 2.06 -1.99
C ARG A 49 -4.10 0.57 -1.77
N GLY A 50 -5.36 0.13 -1.67
CA GLY A 50 -5.70 -1.26 -1.41
C GLY A 50 -6.96 -1.71 -2.12
N GLN A 51 -6.92 -2.87 -2.80
CA GLN A 51 -8.02 -3.37 -3.64
C GLN A 51 -8.35 -4.86 -3.40
N GLU A 52 -7.72 -5.51 -2.42
CA GLU A 52 -7.88 -6.94 -2.16
C GLU A 52 -8.89 -7.25 -1.06
N ALA A 53 -8.94 -6.41 -0.04
CA ALA A 53 -9.88 -6.52 1.07
C ALA A 53 -10.15 -5.15 1.68
N ALA A 54 -11.29 -4.99 2.31
CA ALA A 54 -11.66 -3.82 3.09
C ALA A 54 -12.28 -4.23 4.42
N GLY A 55 -12.11 -3.40 5.46
CA GLY A 55 -12.71 -3.66 6.76
C GLY A 55 -12.86 -2.40 7.58
N ILE A 56 -13.88 -2.39 8.44
CA ILE A 56 -14.19 -1.32 9.39
C ILE A 56 -14.43 -1.96 10.76
N ALA A 57 -13.82 -1.38 11.79
CA ALA A 57 -14.12 -1.66 13.18
C ALA A 57 -14.78 -0.41 13.79
N VAL A 58 -15.85 -0.60 14.57
CA VAL A 58 -16.60 0.48 15.22
C VAL A 58 -16.80 0.17 16.69
N SER A 59 -16.73 1.19 17.54
CA SER A 59 -17.08 1.08 18.96
C SER A 59 -18.15 2.10 19.34
N ASP A 60 -19.09 1.65 20.16
CA ASP A 60 -20.11 2.47 20.84
C ASP A 60 -19.74 2.81 22.30
N GLY A 61 -18.54 2.38 22.74
CA GLY A 61 -18.06 2.50 24.12
C GLY A 61 -18.30 1.26 24.98
N SER A 62 -19.15 0.34 24.55
CA SER A 62 -19.42 -0.91 25.27
C SER A 62 -18.71 -2.13 24.68
N GLY A 63 -18.31 -2.04 23.41
CA GLY A 63 -17.60 -3.11 22.71
C GLY A 63 -17.18 -2.69 21.31
N VAL A 64 -16.41 -3.55 20.67
CA VAL A 64 -15.89 -3.33 19.30
C VAL A 64 -16.54 -4.34 18.34
N VAL A 65 -17.14 -3.84 17.28
CA VAL A 65 -17.72 -4.65 16.18
C VAL A 65 -16.82 -4.48 14.95
N VAL A 66 -16.46 -5.57 14.30
CA VAL A 66 -15.66 -5.55 13.06
C VAL A 66 -16.44 -6.22 11.93
N TYR A 67 -16.52 -5.52 10.81
CA TYR A 67 -16.97 -6.09 9.53
C TYR A 67 -15.86 -5.94 8.49
N LYS A 68 -15.48 -7.03 7.85
CA LYS A 68 -14.43 -7.06 6.84
C LYS A 68 -14.63 -8.20 5.86
N ASP A 69 -14.24 -7.98 4.59
CA ASP A 69 -14.27 -9.03 3.57
C ASP A 69 -13.27 -8.75 2.46
N LEU A 70 -13.14 -9.70 1.53
CA LEU A 70 -12.35 -9.58 0.31
C LEU A 70 -13.14 -8.76 -0.72
N GLY A 71 -12.49 -7.79 -1.34
CA GLY A 71 -13.08 -6.95 -2.37
C GLY A 71 -12.76 -5.46 -2.21
N LEU A 72 -13.32 -4.66 -3.11
CA LEU A 72 -13.25 -3.21 -3.05
C LEU A 72 -14.17 -2.67 -1.95
N VAL A 73 -13.87 -1.49 -1.43
CA VAL A 73 -14.67 -0.84 -0.38
C VAL A 73 -16.17 -0.82 -0.72
N ALA A 74 -16.52 -0.44 -1.95
CA ALA A 74 -17.92 -0.40 -2.41
C ALA A 74 -18.55 -1.78 -2.68
N GLN A 75 -17.75 -2.86 -2.69
CA GLN A 75 -18.25 -4.23 -2.82
C GLN A 75 -18.46 -4.88 -1.46
N VAL A 76 -17.63 -4.52 -0.47
CA VAL A 76 -17.67 -5.06 0.89
C VAL A 76 -18.76 -4.40 1.71
N PHE A 77 -19.00 -3.10 1.53
CA PHE A 77 -19.95 -2.34 2.35
C PHE A 77 -21.13 -1.86 1.53
N ASP A 78 -22.31 -2.24 1.96
CA ASP A 78 -23.60 -1.70 1.51
C ASP A 78 -24.24 -0.82 2.61
N GLU A 79 -25.33 -0.14 2.28
CA GLU A 79 -26.02 0.76 3.20
C GLU A 79 -26.56 0.02 4.46
N PRO A 80 -27.18 -1.18 4.37
CA PRO A 80 -27.58 -1.94 5.54
C PRO A 80 -26.43 -2.31 6.46
N THR A 81 -25.29 -2.73 5.91
CA THR A 81 -24.08 -3.05 6.68
C THR A 81 -23.56 -1.83 7.42
N LEU A 82 -23.42 -0.69 6.74
CA LEU A 82 -22.97 0.56 7.37
C LEU A 82 -23.94 1.02 8.47
N ALA A 83 -25.26 0.93 8.25
CA ALA A 83 -26.27 1.29 9.24
C ALA A 83 -26.25 0.40 10.50
N SER A 84 -25.71 -0.82 10.40
CA SER A 84 -25.53 -1.73 11.53
C SER A 84 -24.30 -1.40 12.39
N LEU A 85 -23.31 -0.72 11.83
CA LEU A 85 -22.06 -0.35 12.50
C LEU A 85 -22.21 0.99 13.23
N ARG A 86 -22.82 0.96 14.40
CA ARG A 86 -23.13 2.16 15.20
C ARG A 86 -22.06 2.41 16.26
N GLY A 87 -21.69 3.68 16.43
CA GLY A 87 -20.70 4.08 17.44
C GLY A 87 -20.27 5.53 17.31
N HIS A 88 -19.25 5.90 18.08
CA HIS A 88 -18.64 7.22 18.08
C HIS A 88 -17.16 7.19 17.69
N LEU A 89 -16.62 5.99 17.50
CA LEU A 89 -15.23 5.72 17.20
C LEU A 89 -15.17 4.61 16.14
N ALA A 90 -14.38 4.82 15.09
CA ALA A 90 -14.19 3.80 14.07
C ALA A 90 -12.77 3.85 13.48
N ILE A 91 -12.28 2.68 13.05
CA ILE A 91 -11.07 2.56 12.22
C ILE A 91 -11.38 1.73 10.99
N GLY A 92 -10.66 2.01 9.90
CA GLY A 92 -10.83 1.30 8.64
C GLY A 92 -9.52 0.99 7.94
N HIS A 93 -9.58 -0.03 7.09
CA HIS A 93 -8.45 -0.52 6.31
C HIS A 93 -8.86 -0.88 4.89
N ALA A 94 -8.08 -0.42 3.90
CA ALA A 94 -8.10 -0.91 2.53
C ALA A 94 -6.79 -1.67 2.27
N ARG A 95 -6.89 -2.99 2.06
CA ARG A 95 -5.74 -3.88 2.05
C ARG A 95 -5.16 -4.07 0.66
N TYR A 96 -3.83 -4.00 0.63
CA TYR A 96 -2.99 -4.64 -0.36
C TYR A 96 -1.99 -5.56 0.36
N SER A 97 -1.85 -6.83 -0.05
CA SER A 97 -1.04 -7.81 0.70
C SER A 97 0.46 -7.60 0.48
N THR A 98 1.15 -7.18 1.54
CA THR A 98 2.63 -7.08 1.63
C THR A 98 3.23 -8.29 2.34
N THR A 99 2.63 -8.72 3.45
CA THR A 99 2.94 -9.95 4.17
C THR A 99 1.66 -10.77 4.32
N GLY A 100 1.73 -12.08 4.05
CA GLY A 100 0.61 -13.03 4.02
C GLY A 100 -0.26 -12.95 2.76
N GLY A 101 -0.95 -14.04 2.44
CA GLY A 101 -1.83 -14.14 1.27
C GLY A 101 -3.09 -13.28 1.36
N SER A 102 -3.79 -13.11 0.22
CA SER A 102 -5.13 -12.49 0.17
C SER A 102 -6.18 -13.49 0.64
N THR A 103 -6.31 -13.62 1.96
CA THR A 103 -7.33 -14.45 2.63
C THR A 103 -8.13 -13.59 3.60
N TRP A 104 -9.30 -14.07 3.99
CA TRP A 104 -10.17 -13.35 4.92
C TRP A 104 -9.51 -13.14 6.29
N GLU A 105 -8.76 -14.14 6.78
CA GLU A 105 -8.03 -14.08 8.05
C GLU A 105 -7.00 -12.95 8.07
N ASN A 106 -6.43 -12.65 6.91
CA ASN A 106 -5.46 -11.57 6.73
C ASN A 106 -6.09 -10.20 6.44
N ALA A 107 -7.42 -10.14 6.23
CA ALA A 107 -8.11 -8.86 6.11
C ALA A 107 -8.07 -8.09 7.44
N GLN A 108 -7.93 -6.76 7.34
CA GLN A 108 -7.84 -5.88 8.51
C GLN A 108 -9.08 -4.97 8.60
N PRO A 109 -9.41 -4.43 9.80
CA PRO A 109 -8.65 -4.47 11.06
C PRO A 109 -8.52 -5.87 11.65
N THR A 110 -7.35 -6.15 12.29
CA THR A 110 -7.18 -7.31 13.18
C THR A 110 -7.81 -6.99 14.52
N ILE A 111 -8.34 -8.02 15.22
CA ILE A 111 -9.03 -7.82 16.49
C ILE A 111 -8.56 -8.84 17.53
N ARG A 112 -8.36 -8.39 18.77
CA ARG A 112 -8.04 -9.22 19.93
C ARG A 112 -8.60 -8.60 21.21
N SER A 113 -9.09 -9.46 22.10
CA SER A 113 -9.45 -9.05 23.44
C SER A 113 -8.35 -9.44 24.43
N THR A 114 -8.07 -8.56 25.38
CA THR A 114 -7.23 -8.85 26.54
C THR A 114 -7.96 -9.81 27.49
N SER A 115 -7.23 -10.45 28.41
CA SER A 115 -7.86 -11.26 29.46
C SER A 115 -8.69 -10.42 30.44
N ALA A 116 -8.49 -9.11 30.49
CA ALA A 116 -9.31 -8.17 31.28
C ALA A 116 -10.60 -7.73 30.57
N GLY A 117 -10.81 -8.16 29.31
CA GLY A 117 -12.03 -7.86 28.54
C GLY A 117 -11.92 -6.69 27.59
N THR A 118 -10.84 -5.90 27.59
CA THR A 118 -10.62 -4.81 26.62
C THR A 118 -10.36 -5.37 25.23
N THR A 119 -11.06 -4.87 24.23
CA THR A 119 -10.94 -5.31 22.84
C THR A 119 -10.15 -4.30 22.03
N ILE A 120 -9.08 -4.75 21.38
CA ILE A 120 -8.21 -3.93 20.53
C ILE A 120 -8.48 -4.28 19.08
N ALA A 121 -8.74 -3.27 18.25
CA ALA A 121 -8.76 -3.39 16.79
C ALA A 121 -7.60 -2.58 16.19
N LEU A 122 -6.88 -3.11 15.18
CA LEU A 122 -5.70 -2.47 14.60
C LEU A 122 -5.67 -2.61 13.08
N ALA A 123 -5.36 -1.49 12.41
CA ALA A 123 -5.14 -1.33 10.98
C ALA A 123 -3.71 -0.84 10.71
N HIS A 124 -3.04 -1.40 9.69
CA HIS A 124 -1.63 -1.20 9.39
C HIS A 124 -1.39 -0.82 7.93
N ASN A 125 -0.71 0.29 7.71
CA ASN A 125 -0.09 0.63 6.43
C ASN A 125 1.43 0.56 6.58
N GLY A 126 2.06 -0.44 5.99
CA GLY A 126 3.50 -0.66 6.08
C GLY A 126 3.90 -2.12 5.98
N ASN A 127 5.05 -2.45 6.53
CA ASN A 127 5.55 -3.82 6.65
C ASN A 127 6.68 -3.88 7.69
N LEU A 128 6.60 -4.84 8.62
CA LEU A 128 7.61 -5.08 9.62
C LEU A 128 8.69 -6.04 9.08
N VAL A 129 9.93 -5.78 9.43
CA VAL A 129 11.07 -6.59 8.98
C VAL A 129 11.55 -7.58 10.04
N ASN A 130 11.12 -7.44 11.30
CA ASN A 130 11.47 -8.35 12.39
C ASN A 130 10.35 -9.31 12.80
N THR A 131 9.47 -9.67 11.88
CA THR A 131 8.29 -10.53 12.12
C THR A 131 8.66 -11.88 12.75
N ALA A 132 9.80 -12.49 12.39
CA ALA A 132 10.25 -13.75 12.97
C ALA A 132 10.64 -13.63 14.46
N GLU A 133 11.12 -12.46 14.90
CA GLU A 133 11.41 -12.17 16.31
C GLU A 133 10.11 -11.99 17.08
N LEU A 134 9.18 -11.18 16.55
CA LEU A 134 7.88 -10.96 17.16
C LEU A 134 7.07 -12.25 17.26
N GLN A 135 7.15 -13.13 16.27
CA GLN A 135 6.48 -14.43 16.29
C GLN A 135 7.01 -15.32 17.42
N ARG A 136 8.34 -15.32 17.66
CA ARG A 136 8.94 -16.04 18.80
C ARG A 136 8.46 -15.48 20.12
N GLU A 137 8.43 -14.16 20.27
CA GLU A 137 7.93 -13.50 21.48
C GLU A 137 6.45 -13.84 21.75
N VAL A 138 5.59 -13.82 20.73
CA VAL A 138 4.20 -14.24 20.82
C VAL A 138 4.07 -15.69 21.28
N ALA A 139 4.90 -16.60 20.73
CA ALA A 139 4.92 -18.01 21.12
C ALA A 139 5.42 -18.22 22.56
N GLU A 140 6.50 -17.53 22.96
CA GLU A 140 7.06 -17.58 24.33
C GLU A 140 6.07 -17.10 25.39
N ARG A 141 5.19 -16.14 25.03
CA ARG A 141 4.10 -15.67 25.89
C ARG A 141 2.88 -16.61 25.90
N GLY A 142 2.90 -17.69 25.14
CA GLY A 142 1.79 -18.66 25.05
C GLY A 142 0.54 -18.10 24.38
N LEU A 143 0.66 -17.07 23.52
CA LEU A 143 -0.46 -16.48 22.83
C LEU A 143 -0.87 -17.36 21.65
N ALA A 144 -2.16 -17.69 21.56
CA ALA A 144 -2.69 -18.54 20.49
C ALA A 144 -2.70 -17.79 19.15
N ALA A 145 -2.18 -18.43 18.10
CA ALA A 145 -2.33 -17.95 16.73
C ALA A 145 -3.79 -18.00 16.29
N ASP A 146 -4.23 -17.00 15.50
CA ASP A 146 -5.60 -16.86 14.98
C ASP A 146 -5.75 -17.36 13.54
N GLY A 147 -4.73 -18.03 13.01
CA GLY A 147 -4.70 -18.49 11.63
C GLY A 147 -4.26 -17.42 10.63
N SER A 148 -4.07 -16.17 11.07
CA SER A 148 -3.51 -15.13 10.21
C SER A 148 -2.00 -15.28 10.01
N THR A 149 -1.51 -14.85 8.86
CA THR A 149 -0.09 -14.89 8.49
C THR A 149 0.45 -13.47 8.20
N ASN A 150 -0.21 -12.43 8.71
CA ASN A 150 0.23 -11.06 8.58
C ASN A 150 0.95 -10.55 9.84
N ASP A 151 1.80 -9.54 9.67
CA ASP A 151 2.56 -8.89 10.74
C ASP A 151 1.67 -8.10 11.71
N THR A 152 0.55 -7.58 11.24
CA THR A 152 -0.42 -6.80 12.03
C THR A 152 -1.02 -7.61 13.16
N SER A 153 -1.32 -8.89 12.93
CA SER A 153 -1.85 -9.79 13.96
C SER A 153 -0.85 -10.00 15.10
N LEU A 154 0.46 -10.10 14.80
CA LEU A 154 1.49 -10.20 15.83
C LEU A 154 1.49 -8.97 16.74
N VAL A 155 1.40 -7.77 16.17
CA VAL A 155 1.34 -6.52 16.95
C VAL A 155 0.07 -6.47 17.81
N THR A 156 -1.09 -6.83 17.24
CA THR A 156 -2.35 -6.86 17.98
C THR A 156 -2.31 -7.84 19.15
N MET A 157 -1.70 -9.02 18.95
CA MET A 157 -1.48 -10.00 20.02
C MET A 157 -0.55 -9.47 21.13
N LEU A 158 0.55 -8.81 20.77
CA LEU A 158 1.48 -8.21 21.73
C LEU A 158 0.82 -7.10 22.56
N LEU A 159 0.01 -6.23 21.94
CA LEU A 159 -0.76 -5.22 22.66
C LEU A 159 -1.77 -5.87 23.63
N ALA A 160 -2.52 -6.87 23.16
CA ALA A 160 -3.52 -7.57 23.98
C ALA A 160 -2.90 -8.45 25.09
N SER A 161 -1.61 -8.75 25.02
CA SER A 161 -0.90 -9.52 26.06
C SER A 161 -0.58 -8.74 27.34
N ARG A 162 -1.03 -7.50 27.46
CA ARG A 162 -0.79 -6.58 28.59
C ARG A 162 -2.10 -6.20 29.30
N PRO A 163 -2.82 -7.16 29.92
CA PRO A 163 -4.15 -6.90 30.47
C PRO A 163 -4.16 -5.96 31.68
N ASP A 164 -3.01 -5.79 32.35
CA ASP A 164 -2.90 -5.04 33.62
C ASP A 164 -2.60 -3.55 33.42
N ILE A 165 -2.39 -3.10 32.19
CA ILE A 165 -2.11 -1.70 31.86
C ILE A 165 -3.04 -1.21 30.73
N SER A 166 -3.16 0.12 30.59
CA SER A 166 -3.93 0.71 29.49
C SER A 166 -3.34 0.36 28.13
N VAL A 167 -4.17 0.38 27.08
CA VAL A 167 -3.70 0.15 25.70
C VAL A 167 -2.64 1.19 25.29
N GLU A 168 -2.77 2.44 25.75
CA GLU A 168 -1.76 3.49 25.55
C GLU A 168 -0.41 3.12 26.17
N ALA A 169 -0.42 2.64 27.43
CA ALA A 169 0.81 2.18 28.10
C ALA A 169 1.40 0.93 27.43
N ALA A 170 0.56 -0.04 27.05
CA ALA A 170 0.99 -1.22 26.29
C ALA A 170 1.62 -0.83 24.94
N ALA A 171 1.06 0.16 24.24
CA ALA A 171 1.62 0.66 22.99
C ALA A 171 3.01 1.28 23.20
N LEU A 172 3.22 2.07 24.27
CA LEU A 172 4.52 2.66 24.59
C LEU A 172 5.60 1.59 24.92
N GLU A 173 5.20 0.39 25.37
CA GLU A 173 6.11 -0.73 25.58
C GLU A 173 6.38 -1.54 24.30
N VAL A 174 5.36 -1.74 23.46
CA VAL A 174 5.44 -2.61 22.27
C VAL A 174 6.04 -1.87 21.07
N LEU A 175 5.63 -0.62 20.79
CA LEU A 175 6.06 0.11 19.59
C LEU A 175 7.59 0.26 19.46
N PRO A 176 8.38 0.49 20.54
CA PRO A 176 9.84 0.55 20.43
C PRO A 176 10.51 -0.75 19.99
N GLN A 177 9.84 -1.89 20.12
CA GLN A 177 10.37 -3.21 19.75
C GLN A 177 10.17 -3.54 18.27
N LEU A 178 9.29 -2.78 17.58
CA LEU A 178 8.96 -3.01 16.19
C LEU A 178 10.04 -2.42 15.27
N ARG A 179 10.48 -3.21 14.30
CA ARG A 179 11.40 -2.78 13.25
C ARG A 179 10.71 -2.92 11.89
N GLY A 180 10.73 -1.85 11.12
CA GLY A 180 10.06 -1.78 9.82
C GLY A 180 9.38 -0.44 9.61
N ALA A 181 8.62 -0.34 8.56
CA ALA A 181 7.78 0.82 8.29
C ALA A 181 6.36 0.54 8.77
N PHE A 182 5.80 1.43 9.57
CA PHE A 182 4.41 1.33 9.99
C PHE A 182 3.74 2.67 10.22
N SER A 183 2.53 2.78 9.72
CA SER A 183 1.52 3.74 10.14
C SER A 183 0.34 2.94 10.65
N PHE A 184 0.19 2.89 11.98
CA PHE A 184 -0.90 2.21 12.65
C PHE A 184 -2.03 3.16 12.98
N VAL A 185 -3.25 2.68 12.79
CA VAL A 185 -4.46 3.25 13.37
C VAL A 185 -5.14 2.13 14.13
N PHE A 186 -5.33 2.31 15.43
CA PHE A 186 -5.91 1.28 16.29
C PHE A 186 -6.83 1.90 17.33
N MET A 187 -7.61 1.08 17.99
CA MET A 187 -8.58 1.54 18.97
C MET A 187 -8.82 0.47 20.05
N ASP A 188 -9.23 0.92 21.21
CA ASP A 188 -10.02 0.15 22.18
C ASP A 188 -11.50 0.62 22.12
N GLU A 189 -12.28 0.34 23.16
CA GLU A 189 -13.70 0.71 23.21
C GLU A 189 -13.93 2.21 23.22
N SER A 190 -12.98 3.03 23.68
CA SER A 190 -13.15 4.46 23.98
C SER A 190 -12.15 5.39 23.30
N THR A 191 -10.99 4.87 22.93
CA THR A 191 -9.85 5.68 22.50
C THR A 191 -9.39 5.30 21.09
N LEU A 192 -9.21 6.30 20.23
CA LEU A 192 -8.54 6.20 18.95
C LEU A 192 -7.05 6.45 19.13
N TYR A 193 -6.24 5.54 18.63
CA TYR A 193 -4.78 5.66 18.61
C TYR A 193 -4.24 5.76 17.19
N ALA A 194 -3.15 6.53 17.03
CA ALA A 194 -2.39 6.58 15.81
C ALA A 194 -0.89 6.56 16.12
N ALA A 195 -0.12 5.70 15.47
CA ALA A 195 1.33 5.63 15.67
C ALA A 195 2.06 5.56 14.34
N ARG A 196 3.19 6.26 14.23
CA ARG A 196 4.04 6.28 13.04
C ARG A 196 5.45 5.84 13.39
N ASP A 197 6.06 4.97 12.59
CA ASP A 197 7.40 4.45 12.83
C ASP A 197 8.44 5.59 13.00
N PRO A 198 9.61 5.33 13.63
CA PRO A 198 10.64 6.35 13.90
C PRO A 198 11.18 7.03 12.64
N HIS A 199 11.06 6.40 11.47
CA HIS A 199 11.48 6.96 10.20
C HIS A 199 10.33 7.64 9.44
N GLY A 200 9.07 7.42 9.84
CA GLY A 200 7.90 7.97 9.16
C GLY A 200 7.86 7.60 7.68
N VAL A 201 8.20 6.34 7.36
CA VAL A 201 8.32 5.89 5.97
C VAL A 201 6.99 6.01 5.24
N ARG A 202 5.88 5.56 5.89
CA ARG A 202 4.53 5.71 5.34
C ARG A 202 3.87 6.98 5.84
N PRO A 203 3.05 7.63 4.99
CA PRO A 203 2.35 8.84 5.40
C PRO A 203 1.24 8.53 6.41
N LEU A 204 1.04 9.46 7.34
CA LEU A 204 -0.07 9.46 8.30
C LEU A 204 -0.36 10.90 8.69
N VAL A 205 -1.59 11.36 8.51
CA VAL A 205 -2.01 12.73 8.73
C VAL A 205 -3.14 12.81 9.75
N LEU A 206 -3.11 13.85 10.57
CA LEU A 206 -4.12 14.19 11.56
C LEU A 206 -4.99 15.33 11.03
N GLY A 207 -6.30 15.16 11.10
CA GLY A 207 -7.29 16.16 10.73
C GLY A 207 -8.30 16.44 11.84
N ARG A 208 -8.94 17.59 11.74
CA ARG A 208 -9.98 18.07 12.66
C ARG A 208 -11.32 18.17 11.95
N LEU A 209 -12.33 17.49 12.46
CA LEU A 209 -13.74 17.70 12.16
C LEU A 209 -14.33 18.78 13.07
N GLU A 210 -15.52 19.26 12.78
CA GLU A 210 -16.23 20.18 13.66
C GLU A 210 -16.41 19.57 15.07
N ARG A 211 -16.75 18.28 15.15
CA ARG A 211 -16.99 17.53 16.39
C ARG A 211 -16.13 16.29 16.53
N GLY A 212 -14.86 16.35 16.19
CA GLY A 212 -14.04 15.17 16.30
C GLY A 212 -12.70 15.27 15.62
N TRP A 213 -12.04 14.12 15.52
CA TRP A 213 -10.70 13.98 14.96
C TRP A 213 -10.68 12.86 13.95
N VAL A 214 -9.83 13.02 12.94
CA VAL A 214 -9.60 12.02 11.90
C VAL A 214 -8.11 11.78 11.76
N VAL A 215 -7.74 10.53 11.53
CA VAL A 215 -6.38 10.14 11.15
C VAL A 215 -6.47 9.33 9.86
N ALA A 216 -5.64 9.63 8.87
CA ALA A 216 -5.66 8.94 7.59
C ALA A 216 -4.28 8.83 6.95
N SER A 217 -4.13 7.90 6.01
CA SER A 217 -2.90 7.77 5.22
C SER A 217 -2.61 8.99 4.35
N GLU A 218 -3.63 9.65 3.81
CA GLU A 218 -3.48 10.79 2.91
C GLU A 218 -4.46 11.93 3.22
N THR A 219 -4.06 13.17 2.89
CA THR A 219 -4.90 14.37 3.04
C THR A 219 -6.18 14.29 2.22
N ALA A 220 -6.16 13.63 1.06
CA ALA A 220 -7.34 13.43 0.22
C ALA A 220 -8.49 12.67 0.95
N ALA A 221 -8.18 11.83 1.92
CA ALA A 221 -9.19 11.17 2.75
C ALA A 221 -9.78 12.12 3.80
N LEU A 222 -9.02 13.10 4.26
CA LEU A 222 -9.52 14.18 5.13
C LEU A 222 -10.46 15.10 4.36
N ASP A 223 -10.08 15.49 3.15
CA ASP A 223 -10.87 16.38 2.30
C ASP A 223 -12.26 15.80 2.02
N ILE A 224 -12.36 14.49 1.71
CA ILE A 224 -13.64 13.85 1.36
C ILE A 224 -14.61 13.78 2.54
N VAL A 225 -14.11 13.72 3.77
CA VAL A 225 -14.95 13.72 4.99
C VAL A 225 -15.13 15.10 5.59
N GLY A 226 -14.63 16.15 4.92
CA GLY A 226 -14.75 17.54 5.38
C GLY A 226 -13.89 17.89 6.58
N ALA A 227 -12.80 17.14 6.83
CA ALA A 227 -11.86 17.42 7.91
C ALA A 227 -10.76 18.38 7.44
N SER A 228 -10.43 19.36 8.28
CA SER A 228 -9.28 20.24 8.07
C SER A 228 -7.99 19.54 8.46
N VAL A 229 -6.96 19.63 7.62
CA VAL A 229 -5.61 19.10 7.93
C VAL A 229 -5.01 19.88 9.09
N VAL A 230 -4.59 19.19 10.15
CA VAL A 230 -3.88 19.79 11.29
C VAL A 230 -2.38 19.68 11.08
N ARG A 231 -1.86 18.46 10.93
CA ARG A 231 -0.45 18.16 10.68
C ARG A 231 -0.25 16.69 10.31
N GLU A 232 0.92 16.34 9.85
CA GLU A 232 1.33 14.93 9.83
C GLU A 232 1.57 14.43 11.26
N VAL A 233 1.38 13.12 11.47
CA VAL A 233 1.85 12.42 12.67
C VAL A 233 3.37 12.33 12.57
N GLU A 234 4.06 12.79 13.61
CA GLU A 234 5.52 12.83 13.63
C GLU A 234 6.13 11.41 13.65
N PRO A 235 7.31 11.20 13.05
CA PRO A 235 8.04 9.96 13.22
C PRO A 235 8.32 9.65 14.71
N GLY A 236 8.03 8.41 15.14
CA GLY A 236 8.19 7.98 16.54
C GLY A 236 7.12 8.52 17.50
N GLU A 237 6.01 9.02 16.98
CA GLU A 237 4.88 9.56 17.76
C GLU A 237 3.75 8.55 17.89
N LEU A 238 3.16 8.50 19.10
CA LEU A 238 1.87 7.90 19.42
C LEU A 238 0.88 9.01 19.78
N ILE A 239 -0.25 9.06 19.11
CA ILE A 239 -1.39 9.93 19.42
C ILE A 239 -2.49 9.07 20.05
N ALA A 240 -3.15 9.58 21.10
CA ALA A 240 -4.35 9.02 21.69
C ALA A 240 -5.46 10.09 21.71
N ILE A 241 -6.67 9.74 21.31
CA ILE A 241 -7.82 10.64 21.19
C ILE A 241 -9.02 9.99 21.84
N ASP A 242 -9.58 10.64 22.86
CA ASP A 242 -10.78 10.24 23.57
C ASP A 242 -11.60 11.46 24.03
N GLU A 243 -12.53 11.27 24.96
CA GLU A 243 -13.38 12.32 25.53
C GLU A 243 -12.56 13.43 26.23
N ASN A 244 -11.36 13.11 26.71
CA ASN A 244 -10.44 14.07 27.36
C ASN A 244 -9.63 14.87 26.34
N GLY A 245 -9.79 14.58 25.05
CA GLY A 245 -9.12 15.24 23.95
C GLY A 245 -7.92 14.48 23.39
N LEU A 246 -7.07 15.20 22.65
CA LEU A 246 -5.90 14.65 22.00
C LEU A 246 -4.69 14.69 22.95
N ARG A 247 -4.02 13.56 23.09
CA ARG A 247 -2.72 13.41 23.77
C ARG A 247 -1.69 12.89 22.78
N SER A 248 -0.43 13.24 23.00
CA SER A 248 0.70 12.79 22.19
C SER A 248 1.85 12.37 23.08
N ALA A 249 2.47 11.24 22.75
CA ALA A 249 3.66 10.73 23.40
C ALA A 249 4.71 10.31 22.35
N ARG A 250 5.99 10.41 22.69
CA ARG A 250 7.08 9.86 21.85
C ARG A 250 7.52 8.51 22.39
N PHE A 251 7.45 7.49 21.54
CA PHE A 251 7.98 6.18 21.86
C PHE A 251 9.40 5.94 21.30
N ALA A 252 9.86 6.80 20.35
CA ALA A 252 11.21 6.74 19.79
C ALA A 252 11.67 8.12 19.30
N ALA A 253 13.00 8.29 19.17
CA ALA A 253 13.59 9.48 18.56
C ALA A 253 13.26 9.53 17.05
N PRO A 254 12.89 10.70 16.50
CA PRO A 254 12.56 10.82 15.09
C PRO A 254 13.81 10.78 14.20
N GLU A 255 13.81 9.92 13.21
CA GLU A 255 14.83 9.81 12.15
C GLU A 255 14.16 9.82 10.76
N PRO A 256 13.58 10.92 10.31
CA PRO A 256 12.67 10.94 9.16
C PRO A 256 13.31 10.41 7.87
N LYS A 257 12.62 9.47 7.23
CA LYS A 257 12.95 8.81 5.97
C LYS A 257 11.66 8.53 5.16
N GLY A 258 10.91 9.57 4.83
CA GLY A 258 9.68 9.45 4.06
C GLY A 258 9.91 8.76 2.70
N CYS A 259 8.96 7.92 2.27
CA CYS A 259 9.09 7.18 1.03
C CYS A 259 9.07 8.09 -0.19
N LEU A 260 10.15 8.09 -0.99
CA LEU A 260 10.26 8.87 -2.23
C LEU A 260 9.27 8.37 -3.30
N PHE A 261 8.93 7.07 -3.28
CA PHE A 261 8.01 6.48 -4.25
C PHE A 261 6.55 6.92 -4.08
N GLU A 262 6.18 7.49 -2.93
CA GLU A 262 4.88 8.15 -2.74
C GLU A 262 4.70 9.30 -3.74
N TYR A 263 5.74 10.12 -3.96
CA TYR A 263 5.71 11.20 -4.95
C TYR A 263 5.68 10.67 -6.39
N VAL A 264 6.30 9.52 -6.66
CA VAL A 264 6.32 8.95 -8.01
C VAL A 264 4.96 8.39 -8.42
N TYR A 265 4.37 7.54 -7.54
CA TYR A 265 3.23 6.73 -7.93
C TYR A 265 2.13 6.60 -6.87
N ILE A 266 2.48 6.26 -5.59
CA ILE A 266 1.50 5.71 -4.65
C ILE A 266 0.46 6.74 -4.23
N ALA A 267 0.90 7.93 -3.75
CA ALA A 267 -0.01 8.94 -3.27
C ALA A 267 -0.88 9.53 -4.39
N ARG A 268 -2.08 9.92 -4.07
CA ARG A 268 -2.95 10.65 -5.01
C ARG A 268 -2.33 11.99 -5.39
N PRO A 269 -2.52 12.45 -6.63
CA PRO A 269 -2.00 13.76 -7.06
C PRO A 269 -2.50 14.94 -6.23
N ASP A 270 -3.72 14.86 -5.70
CA ASP A 270 -4.34 15.87 -4.84
C ASP A 270 -3.87 15.83 -3.38
N ALA A 271 -3.11 14.79 -2.97
CA ALA A 271 -2.55 14.70 -1.63
C ALA A 271 -1.35 15.65 -1.42
N THR A 272 -1.08 15.97 -0.15
CA THR A 272 0.09 16.72 0.30
C THR A 272 0.92 15.85 1.25
N ILE A 273 2.23 15.75 1.02
CA ILE A 273 3.19 15.02 1.82
C ILE A 273 4.34 15.96 2.19
N ALA A 274 4.69 16.02 3.47
CA ALA A 274 5.75 16.89 4.01
C ALA A 274 5.64 18.35 3.50
N GLY A 275 4.41 18.87 3.42
CA GLY A 275 4.10 20.21 2.95
C GLY A 275 4.17 20.39 1.43
N ARG A 276 4.49 19.35 0.65
CA ARG A 276 4.57 19.41 -0.80
C ARG A 276 3.37 18.72 -1.46
N ASN A 277 2.64 19.43 -2.33
CA ASN A 277 1.57 18.83 -3.13
C ASN A 277 2.16 17.83 -4.15
N VAL A 278 1.59 16.63 -4.23
CA VAL A 278 2.09 15.52 -5.05
C VAL A 278 1.97 15.84 -6.55
N HIS A 279 0.87 16.47 -6.99
CA HIS A 279 0.70 16.87 -8.39
C HIS A 279 1.80 17.85 -8.82
N ALA A 280 2.05 18.89 -7.99
CA ALA A 280 3.08 19.87 -8.27
C ALA A 280 4.49 19.25 -8.32
N ALA A 281 4.78 18.30 -7.43
CA ALA A 281 6.03 17.55 -7.47
C ALA A 281 6.17 16.74 -8.77
N ARG A 282 5.11 16.03 -9.19
CA ARG A 282 5.12 15.25 -10.44
C ARG A 282 5.27 16.12 -11.69
N VAL A 283 4.64 17.31 -11.74
CA VAL A 283 4.87 18.27 -12.82
C VAL A 283 6.35 18.70 -12.85
N GLN A 284 6.93 18.99 -11.69
CA GLN A 284 8.34 19.37 -11.61
C GLN A 284 9.29 18.22 -12.00
N ILE A 285 8.94 16.98 -11.68
CA ILE A 285 9.67 15.78 -12.16
C ILE A 285 9.64 15.73 -13.70
N GLY A 286 8.49 16.00 -14.31
CA GLY A 286 8.34 16.05 -15.78
C GLY A 286 9.21 17.12 -16.43
N ARG A 287 9.28 18.33 -15.85
CA ARG A 287 10.17 19.40 -16.33
C ARG A 287 11.64 18.98 -16.24
N GLN A 288 12.04 18.36 -15.13
CA GLN A 288 13.40 17.85 -14.96
C GLN A 288 13.73 16.76 -15.98
N LEU A 289 12.80 15.86 -16.22
CA LEU A 289 12.94 14.78 -17.21
C LEU A 289 13.13 15.33 -18.65
N ALA A 290 12.45 16.42 -19.00
CA ALA A 290 12.64 17.09 -20.29
C ALA A 290 14.04 17.71 -20.44
N LYS A 291 14.58 18.31 -19.36
CA LYS A 291 15.95 18.85 -19.33
C LYS A 291 17.00 17.77 -19.49
N GLU A 292 16.83 16.63 -18.81
CA GLU A 292 17.78 15.53 -18.82
C GLU A 292 17.73 14.71 -20.10
N HIS A 293 16.55 14.59 -20.73
CA HIS A 293 16.33 13.74 -21.90
C HIS A 293 15.50 14.45 -22.97
N PRO A 294 16.01 15.54 -23.55
CA PRO A 294 15.35 16.22 -24.66
C PRO A 294 15.26 15.31 -25.89
N VAL A 295 14.25 15.50 -26.72
CA VAL A 295 14.08 14.79 -27.98
C VAL A 295 13.20 15.64 -28.93
N GLU A 296 13.43 15.53 -30.24
CA GLU A 296 12.53 16.09 -31.23
C GLU A 296 11.31 15.19 -31.43
N ALA A 297 10.12 15.69 -31.15
CA ALA A 297 8.87 14.95 -31.29
C ALA A 297 7.72 15.92 -31.60
N ASP A 298 6.59 15.36 -32.02
CA ASP A 298 5.42 16.11 -32.45
C ASP A 298 4.36 16.21 -31.34
N LEU A 299 4.37 15.27 -30.38
CA LEU A 299 3.36 15.19 -29.34
C LEU A 299 3.89 14.52 -28.07
N VAL A 300 3.63 15.12 -26.91
CA VAL A 300 3.81 14.50 -25.59
C VAL A 300 2.47 13.91 -25.16
N ILE A 301 2.48 12.62 -24.83
CA ILE A 301 1.30 11.90 -24.35
C ILE A 301 1.59 11.22 -23.00
N PRO A 302 0.65 11.20 -22.04
CA PRO A 302 0.79 10.45 -20.82
C PRO A 302 0.41 8.98 -21.02
N VAL A 303 0.93 8.10 -20.18
CA VAL A 303 0.26 6.87 -19.81
C VAL A 303 -0.75 7.22 -18.69
N PRO A 304 -2.04 7.20 -18.99
CA PRO A 304 -3.03 7.69 -18.03
C PRO A 304 -3.27 6.68 -16.89
N GLU A 305 -3.45 7.12 -15.64
CA GLU A 305 -3.44 8.53 -15.25
C GLU A 305 -2.16 8.94 -14.52
N SER A 306 -1.33 7.95 -14.10
CA SER A 306 -0.13 8.17 -13.28
C SER A 306 0.92 9.05 -13.96
N GLY A 307 1.11 8.90 -15.27
CA GLY A 307 2.04 9.71 -16.05
C GLY A 307 1.56 11.11 -16.40
N THR A 308 0.28 11.44 -16.15
CA THR A 308 -0.33 12.70 -16.61
C THR A 308 0.37 13.95 -16.08
N PRO A 309 0.62 14.13 -14.77
CA PRO A 309 1.27 15.35 -14.29
C PRO A 309 2.71 15.51 -14.81
N ALA A 310 3.45 14.41 -14.90
CA ALA A 310 4.80 14.44 -15.44
C ALA A 310 4.83 14.75 -16.94
N ALA A 311 3.84 14.26 -17.72
CA ALA A 311 3.71 14.60 -19.13
C ALA A 311 3.39 16.08 -19.35
N ILE A 312 2.56 16.68 -18.49
CA ILE A 312 2.31 18.12 -18.50
C ILE A 312 3.63 18.89 -18.30
N GLY A 313 4.38 18.55 -17.24
CA GLY A 313 5.66 19.19 -16.95
C GLY A 313 6.70 19.01 -18.07
N TYR A 314 6.76 17.80 -18.66
CA TYR A 314 7.63 17.56 -19.81
C TYR A 314 7.27 18.43 -21.02
N ALA A 315 5.99 18.54 -21.35
CA ALA A 315 5.52 19.35 -22.45
C ALA A 315 5.77 20.84 -22.22
N GLU A 316 5.51 21.36 -21.03
CA GLU A 316 5.79 22.75 -20.66
C GLU A 316 7.28 23.12 -20.81
N GLU A 317 8.19 22.25 -20.38
CA GLU A 317 9.64 22.51 -20.43
C GLU A 317 10.21 22.34 -21.83
N SER A 318 9.76 21.31 -22.57
CA SER A 318 10.27 21.00 -23.92
C SER A 318 9.67 21.87 -25.02
N GLY A 319 8.52 22.52 -24.76
CA GLY A 319 7.75 23.24 -25.78
C GLY A 319 7.00 22.33 -26.78
N ILE A 320 7.07 21.00 -26.61
CA ILE A 320 6.32 20.05 -27.45
C ILE A 320 4.88 20.02 -27.00
N THR A 321 3.94 20.01 -27.96
CA THR A 321 2.50 20.02 -27.67
C THR A 321 2.11 18.82 -26.79
N TYR A 322 1.38 19.09 -25.70
CA TYR A 322 0.72 18.08 -24.89
C TYR A 322 -0.59 17.62 -25.56
N GLY A 323 -0.88 16.32 -25.53
CA GLY A 323 -2.15 15.80 -26.03
C GLY A 323 -2.50 14.41 -25.49
N ALA A 324 -3.74 14.00 -25.70
CA ALA A 324 -4.17 12.65 -25.38
C ALA A 324 -3.81 11.69 -26.53
N GLY A 325 -2.96 10.71 -26.27
CA GLY A 325 -2.63 9.63 -27.21
C GLY A 325 -3.25 8.29 -26.81
N LEU A 326 -3.56 8.13 -25.52
CA LEU A 326 -4.17 6.94 -24.92
C LEU A 326 -5.41 7.35 -24.13
N MET A 327 -6.46 6.53 -24.21
CA MET A 327 -7.68 6.67 -23.42
C MET A 327 -7.81 5.50 -22.46
N LYS A 328 -7.97 5.80 -21.17
CA LYS A 328 -8.25 4.79 -20.14
C LYS A 328 -9.75 4.48 -20.10
N ASN A 329 -10.08 3.20 -20.08
CA ASN A 329 -11.46 2.78 -19.83
C ASN A 329 -11.74 2.78 -18.31
N PRO A 330 -12.60 3.68 -17.80
CA PRO A 330 -12.86 3.80 -16.37
C PRO A 330 -13.63 2.61 -15.78
N TYR A 331 -14.31 1.82 -16.63
CA TYR A 331 -15.13 0.68 -16.18
C TYR A 331 -14.35 -0.64 -16.10
N VAL A 332 -13.10 -0.67 -16.57
CA VAL A 332 -12.25 -1.85 -16.44
C VAL A 332 -11.45 -1.78 -15.15
N GLY A 333 -11.96 -2.45 -14.12
CA GLY A 333 -11.25 -2.68 -12.87
C GLY A 333 -10.11 -3.70 -13.02
N ARG A 334 -9.40 -3.99 -11.92
CA ARG A 334 -8.33 -5.03 -11.87
C ARG A 334 -8.85 -6.48 -11.86
N THR A 335 -10.14 -6.72 -12.09
CA THR A 335 -10.88 -7.92 -11.71
C THR A 335 -10.85 -9.10 -12.68
N PHE A 336 -10.06 -9.14 -13.75
CA PHE A 336 -10.02 -10.32 -14.62
C PHE A 336 -8.69 -11.07 -14.53
N ILE A 337 -8.66 -12.09 -13.66
CA ILE A 337 -7.66 -13.17 -13.70
C ILE A 337 -7.98 -14.03 -14.92
N GLN A 338 -7.13 -14.01 -15.94
CA GLN A 338 -7.34 -14.81 -17.14
C GLN A 338 -6.14 -15.73 -17.43
N PRO A 339 -6.37 -17.03 -17.70
CA PRO A 339 -5.31 -18.05 -17.70
C PRO A 339 -4.45 -18.11 -18.97
N SER A 340 -4.75 -17.37 -20.04
CA SER A 340 -3.99 -17.46 -21.30
C SER A 340 -3.28 -16.17 -21.72
N GLN A 341 -2.14 -16.32 -22.43
CA GLN A 341 -1.31 -15.20 -22.89
C GLN A 341 -2.06 -14.26 -23.86
N THR A 342 -2.97 -14.80 -24.68
CA THR A 342 -3.81 -14.03 -25.61
C THR A 342 -4.82 -13.14 -24.87
N LEU A 343 -5.41 -13.66 -23.80
CA LEU A 343 -6.36 -12.94 -22.97
C LEU A 343 -5.67 -11.85 -22.13
N ARG A 344 -4.38 -12.00 -21.80
CA ARG A 344 -3.56 -11.00 -21.09
C ARG A 344 -3.27 -9.78 -21.96
N GLN A 345 -2.97 -9.97 -23.24
CA GLN A 345 -2.81 -8.88 -24.21
C GLN A 345 -4.12 -8.11 -24.41
N LEU A 346 -5.26 -8.82 -24.39
CA LEU A 346 -6.59 -8.20 -24.36
C LEU A 346 -6.83 -7.36 -23.10
N GLY A 347 -6.31 -7.77 -21.94
CA GLY A 347 -6.47 -7.05 -20.67
C GLY A 347 -5.88 -5.63 -20.69
N ILE A 348 -4.70 -5.42 -21.32
CA ILE A 348 -4.12 -4.09 -21.49
C ILE A 348 -4.93 -3.27 -22.50
N ARG A 349 -5.36 -3.89 -23.61
CA ARG A 349 -6.22 -3.25 -24.62
C ARG A 349 -7.61 -2.88 -24.07
N LEU A 350 -8.14 -3.64 -23.12
CA LEU A 350 -9.38 -3.29 -22.44
C LEU A 350 -9.22 -2.05 -21.54
N LYS A 351 -8.02 -1.86 -20.96
CA LYS A 351 -7.72 -0.72 -20.08
C LYS A 351 -7.35 0.54 -20.85
N LEU A 352 -6.56 0.40 -21.92
CA LEU A 352 -5.97 1.51 -22.66
C LEU A 352 -6.24 1.34 -24.15
N ASN A 353 -6.80 2.37 -24.77
CA ASN A 353 -7.03 2.45 -26.21
C ASN A 353 -6.25 3.60 -26.81
N PRO A 354 -5.54 3.43 -27.96
CA PRO A 354 -4.87 4.51 -28.63
C PRO A 354 -5.90 5.38 -29.40
N LEU A 355 -5.73 6.69 -29.26
CA LEU A 355 -6.45 7.67 -30.09
C LEU A 355 -5.74 7.79 -31.43
N ARG A 356 -6.15 6.95 -32.40
CA ARG A 356 -5.46 6.78 -33.69
C ARG A 356 -5.28 8.08 -34.47
N GLU A 357 -6.27 8.96 -34.44
CA GLU A 357 -6.20 10.27 -35.13
C GLU A 357 -5.11 11.19 -34.53
N ASN A 358 -4.84 11.06 -33.23
CA ASN A 358 -3.83 11.84 -32.56
C ASN A 358 -2.42 11.24 -32.69
N VAL A 359 -2.33 9.91 -32.94
CA VAL A 359 -1.08 9.14 -32.89
C VAL A 359 -0.49 8.91 -34.29
N ARG A 360 -1.35 8.66 -35.29
CA ARG A 360 -0.91 8.29 -36.64
C ARG A 360 0.01 9.33 -37.26
N GLY A 361 1.16 8.85 -37.75
CA GLY A 361 2.14 9.69 -38.47
C GLY A 361 2.92 10.65 -37.58
N LYS A 362 2.89 10.48 -36.23
CA LYS A 362 3.59 11.34 -35.29
C LYS A 362 4.74 10.66 -34.58
N ARG A 363 5.76 11.43 -34.24
CA ARG A 363 6.79 11.10 -33.28
C ARG A 363 6.29 11.44 -31.88
N LEU A 364 6.22 10.45 -30.99
CA LEU A 364 5.59 10.58 -29.67
C LEU A 364 6.61 10.58 -28.56
N VAL A 365 6.45 11.48 -27.59
CA VAL A 365 7.04 11.31 -26.25
C VAL A 365 5.96 10.68 -25.36
N VAL A 366 6.21 9.49 -24.87
CA VAL A 366 5.30 8.73 -23.98
C VAL A 366 5.84 8.81 -22.56
N VAL A 367 5.13 9.51 -21.68
CA VAL A 367 5.55 9.72 -20.30
C VAL A 367 4.79 8.80 -19.37
N ASP A 368 5.51 8.02 -18.56
CA ASP A 368 4.96 7.13 -17.53
C ASP A 368 5.70 7.31 -16.20
N ASP A 369 5.14 6.74 -15.12
CA ASP A 369 5.71 6.88 -13.77
C ASP A 369 6.96 6.02 -13.55
N SER A 370 6.91 4.73 -13.89
CA SER A 370 7.98 3.77 -13.58
C SER A 370 7.96 2.53 -14.49
N ILE A 371 9.11 1.87 -14.61
CA ILE A 371 9.23 0.53 -15.21
C ILE A 371 9.72 -0.44 -14.14
N VAL A 372 8.91 -1.47 -13.83
CA VAL A 372 9.28 -2.54 -12.89
C VAL A 372 9.62 -3.82 -13.66
N ARG A 373 8.62 -4.47 -14.28
CA ARG A 373 8.79 -5.70 -15.11
C ARG A 373 8.82 -5.43 -16.62
N GLY A 374 8.44 -4.25 -17.07
CA GLY A 374 8.45 -3.80 -18.47
C GLY A 374 7.31 -4.35 -19.35
N ASN A 375 6.45 -5.23 -18.86
CA ASN A 375 5.38 -5.84 -19.65
C ASN A 375 4.36 -4.81 -20.15
N THR A 376 3.97 -3.86 -19.30
CA THR A 376 3.03 -2.78 -19.63
C THR A 376 3.62 -1.86 -20.69
N GLN A 377 4.87 -1.43 -20.52
CA GLN A 377 5.54 -0.54 -21.48
C GLN A 377 5.69 -1.20 -22.85
N ARG A 378 6.07 -2.47 -22.89
CA ARG A 378 6.16 -3.23 -24.14
C ARG A 378 4.81 -3.29 -24.88
N ALA A 379 3.73 -3.50 -24.15
CA ALA A 379 2.40 -3.53 -24.73
C ALA A 379 1.92 -2.16 -25.22
N ILE A 380 2.23 -1.08 -24.48
CA ILE A 380 1.90 0.30 -24.85
C ILE A 380 2.67 0.71 -26.12
N VAL A 381 3.98 0.51 -26.15
CA VAL A 381 4.81 0.84 -27.33
C VAL A 381 4.31 0.10 -28.57
N ARG A 382 4.04 -1.20 -28.44
CA ARG A 382 3.48 -1.99 -29.53
C ARG A 382 2.12 -1.45 -30.00
N MET A 383 1.22 -1.12 -29.10
CA MET A 383 -0.11 -0.58 -29.39
C MET A 383 -0.04 0.76 -30.12
N LEU A 384 0.87 1.66 -29.71
CA LEU A 384 1.10 2.93 -30.39
C LEU A 384 1.67 2.76 -31.81
N ARG A 385 2.61 1.79 -32.00
CA ARG A 385 3.11 1.41 -33.32
C ARG A 385 2.00 0.88 -34.23
N GLU A 386 1.17 -0.03 -33.72
CA GLU A 386 -0.01 -0.56 -34.44
C GLU A 386 -1.04 0.54 -34.77
N ALA A 387 -1.09 1.62 -33.98
CA ALA A 387 -1.90 2.81 -34.24
C ALA A 387 -1.30 3.75 -35.28
N GLY A 388 -0.04 3.52 -35.72
CA GLY A 388 0.64 4.28 -36.76
C GLY A 388 1.60 5.35 -36.28
N ALA A 389 2.09 5.28 -35.02
CA ALA A 389 3.17 6.14 -34.56
C ALA A 389 4.45 5.93 -35.38
N LEU A 390 5.12 7.02 -35.78
CA LEU A 390 6.42 6.96 -36.50
C LEU A 390 7.55 6.61 -35.54
N GLU A 391 7.61 7.31 -34.42
CA GLU A 391 8.59 7.10 -33.37
C GLU A 391 7.93 7.11 -32.00
N VAL A 392 8.47 6.35 -31.05
CA VAL A 392 7.99 6.25 -29.68
C VAL A 392 9.17 6.42 -28.72
N HIS A 393 9.27 7.61 -28.14
CA HIS A 393 10.29 7.99 -27.17
C HIS A 393 9.71 7.86 -25.76
N VAL A 394 10.15 6.86 -25.00
CA VAL A 394 9.65 6.62 -23.63
C VAL A 394 10.43 7.47 -22.62
N ARG A 395 9.69 8.12 -21.73
CA ARG A 395 10.22 8.96 -20.66
C ARG A 395 9.59 8.55 -19.34
N ILE A 396 10.43 8.19 -18.37
CA ILE A 396 10.00 7.62 -17.09
C ILE A 396 10.30 8.60 -15.97
N SER A 397 9.26 8.99 -15.23
CA SER A 397 9.35 9.98 -14.16
C SER A 397 9.87 9.42 -12.82
N SER A 398 10.52 8.26 -12.84
CA SER A 398 11.34 7.73 -11.76
C SER A 398 12.74 7.34 -12.27
N PRO A 399 13.72 7.17 -11.39
CA PRO A 399 14.94 6.41 -11.72
C PRO A 399 14.62 4.93 -11.97
N PRO A 400 15.54 4.14 -12.57
CA PRO A 400 15.37 2.69 -12.65
C PRO A 400 15.16 2.06 -11.28
N VAL A 401 14.16 1.17 -11.17
CA VAL A 401 13.88 0.42 -9.93
C VAL A 401 14.78 -0.81 -9.91
N ASN A 402 15.87 -0.74 -9.14
CA ASN A 402 16.91 -1.76 -9.09
C ASN A 402 16.79 -2.72 -7.90
N TRP A 403 16.05 -2.33 -6.86
CA TRP A 403 15.99 -3.02 -5.58
C TRP A 403 14.55 -3.24 -5.11
N PRO A 404 14.27 -4.37 -4.43
CA PRO A 404 12.94 -4.61 -3.86
C PRO A 404 12.64 -3.63 -2.71
N CYS A 405 11.37 -3.47 -2.39
CA CYS A 405 10.93 -2.74 -1.22
C CYS A 405 10.56 -3.72 -0.09
N PHE A 406 11.03 -3.42 1.16
CA PHE A 406 10.69 -4.18 2.36
C PHE A 406 9.81 -3.38 3.33
N TYR A 407 9.34 -2.20 2.92
CA TYR A 407 8.65 -1.23 3.78
C TYR A 407 7.21 -0.97 3.33
N GLY A 408 6.57 -1.96 2.70
CA GLY A 408 5.13 -1.95 2.42
C GLY A 408 4.74 -1.60 0.98
N ILE A 409 5.67 -1.67 0.00
CA ILE A 409 5.33 -1.74 -1.42
C ILE A 409 5.64 -3.16 -1.89
N ASP A 410 4.69 -3.82 -2.54
CA ASP A 410 4.93 -5.13 -3.15
C ASP A 410 5.68 -4.94 -4.48
N PHE A 411 6.98 -4.69 -4.38
CA PHE A 411 7.84 -4.82 -5.55
C PHE A 411 8.16 -6.30 -5.78
N ALA A 412 8.26 -6.64 -7.05
CA ALA A 412 8.77 -7.91 -7.51
C ALA A 412 10.08 -8.31 -6.83
N THR A 413 10.35 -9.58 -6.74
CA THR A 413 11.66 -10.07 -6.30
C THR A 413 12.77 -9.45 -7.17
N ARG A 414 13.97 -9.35 -6.65
CA ARG A 414 15.10 -8.73 -7.37
C ARG A 414 15.30 -9.32 -8.78
N ALA A 415 15.04 -10.62 -8.94
CA ALA A 415 15.14 -11.32 -10.22
C ALA A 415 14.10 -10.88 -11.26
N GLU A 416 12.96 -10.33 -10.83
CA GLU A 416 11.88 -9.87 -11.71
C GLU A 416 11.99 -8.39 -12.07
N LEU A 417 12.85 -7.63 -11.39
CA LEU A 417 13.11 -6.23 -11.69
C LEU A 417 13.90 -6.12 -13.00
N LEU A 418 13.30 -5.51 -14.02
CA LEU A 418 13.91 -5.42 -15.36
C LEU A 418 15.27 -4.71 -15.33
N ALA A 419 15.39 -3.66 -14.51
CA ALA A 419 16.60 -2.88 -14.34
C ALA A 419 17.71 -3.60 -13.54
N ASN A 420 17.40 -4.72 -12.86
CA ASN A 420 18.42 -5.53 -12.20
C ASN A 420 19.24 -6.39 -13.21
N GLY A 421 18.61 -6.77 -14.33
CA GLY A 421 19.23 -7.66 -15.33
C GLY A 421 19.66 -6.96 -16.63
N LEU A 422 19.18 -5.75 -16.90
CA LEU A 422 19.40 -5.03 -18.14
C LEU A 422 19.82 -3.59 -17.85
N ASP A 423 20.75 -3.09 -18.65
CA ASP A 423 21.05 -1.65 -18.72
C ASP A 423 19.93 -0.89 -19.46
N ASN A 424 20.00 0.43 -19.48
CA ASN A 424 18.99 1.28 -20.12
C ASN A 424 18.79 0.95 -21.60
N GLU A 425 19.85 0.59 -22.31
CA GLU A 425 19.78 0.22 -23.73
C GLU A 425 19.12 -1.17 -23.92
N GLY A 426 19.41 -2.11 -23.04
CA GLY A 426 18.74 -3.41 -22.98
C GLY A 426 17.25 -3.29 -22.68
N ILE A 427 16.88 -2.40 -21.73
CA ILE A 427 15.49 -2.09 -21.41
C ILE A 427 14.79 -1.46 -22.60
N ARG A 428 15.40 -0.43 -23.23
CA ARG A 428 14.89 0.23 -24.44
C ARG A 428 14.54 -0.79 -25.53
N ARG A 429 15.50 -1.67 -25.85
CA ARG A 429 15.28 -2.75 -26.86
C ARG A 429 14.19 -3.71 -26.44
N SER A 430 14.16 -4.10 -25.17
CA SER A 430 13.15 -5.02 -24.62
C SER A 430 11.73 -4.47 -24.73
N ILE A 431 11.52 -3.16 -24.55
CA ILE A 431 10.21 -2.53 -24.68
C ILE A 431 9.87 -2.09 -26.11
N GLY A 432 10.85 -2.06 -27.02
CA GLY A 432 10.67 -1.67 -28.42
C GLY A 432 10.59 -0.17 -28.68
N ALA A 433 11.12 0.67 -27.76
CA ALA A 433 11.13 2.11 -27.89
C ALA A 433 12.31 2.60 -28.77
N ASP A 434 12.14 3.76 -29.44
CA ASP A 434 13.22 4.41 -30.19
C ASP A 434 14.25 5.02 -29.25
N THR A 435 13.80 5.66 -28.16
CA THR A 435 14.67 6.15 -27.08
C THR A 435 14.00 5.88 -25.72
N LEU A 436 14.84 5.78 -24.67
CA LEU A 436 14.38 5.65 -23.29
C LEU A 436 15.17 6.62 -22.41
N GLY A 437 14.47 7.38 -21.57
CA GLY A 437 15.06 8.27 -20.57
C GLY A 437 14.35 8.12 -19.23
N TYR A 438 15.14 8.04 -18.16
CA TYR A 438 14.67 8.04 -16.77
C TYR A 438 15.08 9.35 -16.11
N VAL A 439 14.23 9.94 -15.27
CA VAL A 439 14.71 11.06 -14.46
C VAL A 439 15.83 10.60 -13.53
N SER A 440 16.85 11.42 -13.35
CA SER A 440 17.94 11.11 -12.42
C SER A 440 17.43 11.11 -10.96
N LEU A 441 18.06 10.32 -10.08
CA LEU A 441 17.72 10.33 -8.65
C LEU A 441 17.91 11.73 -8.02
N PRO A 442 18.97 12.49 -8.30
CA PRO A 442 19.07 13.88 -7.86
C PRO A 442 17.92 14.76 -8.38
N GLY A 443 17.53 14.61 -9.65
CA GLY A 443 16.41 15.35 -10.24
C GLY A 443 15.08 15.04 -9.59
N LEU A 444 14.81 13.76 -9.32
CA LEU A 444 13.63 13.34 -8.58
C LEU A 444 13.60 13.94 -7.16
N ILE A 445 14.69 13.86 -6.41
CA ILE A 445 14.79 14.43 -5.07
C ILE A 445 14.55 15.94 -5.10
N ALA A 446 15.19 16.65 -6.01
CA ALA A 446 15.03 18.12 -6.15
C ALA A 446 13.58 18.52 -6.40
N ALA A 447 12.83 17.74 -7.19
CA ALA A 447 11.42 18.01 -7.50
C ALA A 447 10.50 17.86 -6.27
N THR A 448 10.88 17.08 -5.27
CA THR A 448 10.11 16.94 -4.02
C THR A 448 10.33 18.09 -3.04
N GLU A 449 11.37 18.90 -3.24
CA GLU A 449 11.80 19.97 -2.31
C GLU A 449 12.14 19.44 -0.90
N GLN A 450 12.40 18.12 -0.78
CA GLN A 450 12.79 17.50 0.49
C GLN A 450 14.29 17.24 0.53
N PRO A 451 14.94 17.39 1.69
CA PRO A 451 16.34 17.00 1.84
C PRO A 451 16.54 15.50 1.57
N LYS A 452 17.59 15.16 0.80
CA LYS A 452 17.98 13.76 0.51
C LYS A 452 18.02 12.89 1.78
N THR A 453 18.49 13.46 2.90
CA THR A 453 18.65 12.78 4.18
C THR A 453 17.33 12.40 4.85
N ARG A 454 16.20 13.00 4.42
CA ARG A 454 14.86 12.73 4.94
C ARG A 454 14.02 11.81 4.05
N LEU A 455 14.63 11.17 3.06
CA LEU A 455 13.92 10.33 2.09
C LEU A 455 14.43 8.88 2.09
N CYS A 456 13.52 7.92 2.10
CA CYS A 456 13.80 6.54 1.75
C CYS A 456 13.85 6.41 0.22
N ARG A 457 14.96 5.92 -0.30
CA ARG A 457 15.26 5.77 -1.74
C ARG A 457 15.66 4.34 -2.09
N ALA A 458 15.52 3.42 -1.13
CA ALA A 458 16.09 2.08 -1.19
C ALA A 458 15.76 1.32 -2.48
N CYS A 459 14.55 1.50 -3.05
CA CYS A 459 14.17 0.88 -4.32
C CYS A 459 15.00 1.37 -5.54
N PHE A 460 15.65 2.53 -5.44
CA PHE A 460 16.49 3.10 -6.50
C PHE A 460 17.98 2.85 -6.27
N ASP A 461 18.49 3.11 -5.06
CA ASP A 461 19.93 3.10 -4.74
C ASP A 461 20.40 1.95 -3.84
N GLY A 462 19.47 1.17 -3.25
CA GLY A 462 19.79 0.06 -2.36
C GLY A 462 20.18 0.46 -0.93
N GLU A 463 20.08 1.77 -0.60
CA GLU A 463 20.34 2.27 0.75
C GLU A 463 19.09 2.14 1.62
N TYR A 464 18.98 1.03 2.35
CA TYR A 464 17.84 0.77 3.25
C TYR A 464 18.02 1.48 4.59
N PRO A 465 17.10 2.40 4.98
CA PRO A 465 17.22 3.17 6.22
C PRO A 465 17.01 2.32 7.49
N ILE A 466 16.33 1.21 7.39
CA ILE A 466 16.08 0.27 8.49
C ILE A 466 16.86 -1.01 8.19
N GLU A 467 17.65 -1.46 9.16
CA GLU A 467 18.46 -2.67 9.02
C GLU A 467 17.59 -3.90 8.72
N LEU A 468 17.95 -4.64 7.70
CA LEU A 468 17.25 -5.83 7.27
C LEU A 468 17.82 -7.06 7.98
N PRO A 469 17.00 -8.02 8.45
CA PRO A 469 17.47 -9.26 9.01
C PRO A 469 18.34 -10.06 8.02
N ALA A 470 19.34 -10.77 8.53
CA ALA A 470 20.20 -11.58 7.70
C ALA A 470 19.48 -12.82 7.13
N GLY A 471 19.72 -13.15 5.85
CA GLY A 471 19.25 -14.39 5.21
C GLY A 471 17.81 -14.33 4.68
N ASN A 472 17.19 -15.50 4.49
CA ASN A 472 15.84 -15.69 3.91
C ASN A 472 14.68 -15.35 4.87
N LEU A 473 14.92 -14.53 5.89
CA LEU A 473 13.93 -14.16 6.91
C LEU A 473 13.06 -12.96 6.47
N ILE A 474 13.15 -12.54 5.22
CA ILE A 474 12.41 -11.41 4.67
C ILE A 474 11.67 -11.87 3.42
N GLY A 475 10.38 -11.58 3.34
CA GLY A 475 9.56 -11.85 2.15
C GLY A 475 8.07 -11.99 2.49
N LYS A 476 7.24 -11.88 1.47
CA LYS A 476 5.77 -11.94 1.57
C LYS A 476 5.25 -13.18 2.31
N HIS A 477 5.93 -14.32 2.15
CA HIS A 477 5.52 -15.62 2.68
C HIS A 477 6.34 -16.09 3.90
N VAL A 478 7.07 -15.19 4.54
CA VAL A 478 7.95 -15.53 5.68
C VAL A 478 7.20 -16.18 6.84
N LEU A 479 5.97 -15.75 7.08
CA LEU A 479 5.10 -16.29 8.14
C LEU A 479 4.34 -17.57 7.72
N GLU A 480 4.24 -17.87 6.42
CA GLU A 480 3.56 -19.08 5.93
C GLU A 480 4.41 -20.35 6.04
N GLY A 481 5.75 -20.21 6.08
CA GLY A 481 6.70 -21.33 6.13
C GLY A 481 6.88 -21.95 7.53
N VAL A 482 6.51 -21.27 8.59
CA VAL A 482 6.74 -21.72 9.98
C VAL A 482 5.64 -22.68 10.44
N GLY A 483 4.39 -22.49 10.00
CA GLY A 483 3.27 -23.39 10.32
C GLY A 483 3.39 -24.80 9.71
N ARG A 484 4.09 -24.95 8.58
CA ARG A 484 4.28 -26.25 7.91
C ARG A 484 5.38 -27.11 8.52
N ARG A 485 6.39 -26.55 9.20
CA ARG A 485 7.47 -27.33 9.83
C ARG A 485 7.05 -28.04 11.12
N VAL A 486 5.91 -27.67 11.71
CA VAL A 486 5.35 -28.36 12.89
C VAL A 486 4.43 -29.52 12.47
N ALA A 487 3.89 -29.50 11.24
CA ALA A 487 3.02 -30.56 10.72
C ALA A 487 3.76 -31.72 10.02
N ASP A 488 5.05 -31.54 9.66
CA ASP A 488 5.86 -32.55 8.92
C ASP A 488 6.90 -33.27 9.81
N ALA A 489 6.67 -33.38 11.12
CA ALA A 489 7.43 -34.31 11.96
C ALA A 489 6.91 -35.75 11.69
N PRO A 490 7.78 -36.75 11.39
CA PRO A 490 7.30 -38.09 11.10
C PRO A 490 6.64 -38.71 12.32
N ASP A 491 5.51 -39.36 12.10
CA ASP A 491 4.66 -40.05 13.05
C ASP A 491 5.46 -40.98 13.99
N ALA A 492 5.30 -40.79 15.30
CA ALA A 492 5.47 -41.81 16.30
C ALA A 492 4.17 -42.64 16.44
N PRO A 493 4.21 -43.94 16.68
CA PRO A 493 3.08 -44.84 16.50
C PRO A 493 1.95 -44.64 17.53
N GLY A 494 0.76 -44.81 17.04
CA GLY A 494 -0.54 -44.55 17.57
C GLY A 494 -0.86 -44.86 19.04
N HIS A 495 -1.65 -43.95 19.59
CA HIS A 495 -2.63 -44.29 20.64
C HIS A 495 -3.98 -43.63 20.26
N ASP A 496 -4.98 -44.50 20.18
CA ASP A 496 -6.39 -44.14 19.99
C ASP A 496 -6.91 -43.26 21.14
N VAL A 497 -7.50 -42.09 20.81
CA VAL A 497 -8.32 -41.30 21.73
C VAL A 497 -9.63 -40.95 21.04
N PRO A 498 -10.79 -41.19 21.69
CA PRO A 498 -12.10 -40.96 21.06
C PRO A 498 -12.49 -39.46 20.99
N PRO A 499 -13.44 -39.10 20.14
CA PRO A 499 -13.76 -37.69 19.82
C PRO A 499 -14.46 -36.99 20.99
N LEU A 500 -13.97 -35.81 21.35
CA LEU A 500 -14.60 -34.91 22.31
C LEU A 500 -15.72 -34.09 21.65
N VAL A 501 -16.88 -34.16 22.31
CA VAL A 501 -18.10 -33.43 21.97
C VAL A 501 -17.90 -31.92 22.19
N ALA A 502 -18.25 -31.11 21.20
CA ALA A 502 -18.28 -29.67 21.30
C ALA A 502 -19.42 -29.19 22.18
N THR A 503 -19.09 -28.38 23.19
CA THR A 503 -20.08 -27.57 23.91
C THR A 503 -20.09 -26.16 23.38
N SER A 504 -21.27 -25.71 23.00
CA SER A 504 -21.60 -24.40 22.43
C SER A 504 -21.48 -23.28 23.44
N GLY A 505 -20.71 -22.26 23.11
CA GLY A 505 -20.79 -20.93 23.71
C GLY A 505 -20.70 -19.91 22.56
N GLY A 506 -21.83 -19.19 22.32
CA GLY A 506 -22.07 -18.48 21.07
C GLY A 506 -21.31 -17.19 20.89
N ALA A 507 -20.79 -17.04 19.70
CA ALA A 507 -20.66 -15.75 19.03
C ALA A 507 -21.16 -15.95 17.61
N THR A 508 -22.23 -15.26 17.27
CA THR A 508 -22.91 -15.37 15.98
C THR A 508 -22.12 -14.59 14.92
N VAL A 509 -21.51 -15.30 14.00
CA VAL A 509 -20.93 -14.74 12.78
C VAL A 509 -21.85 -15.14 11.64
N HIS A 510 -22.49 -14.17 10.99
CA HIS A 510 -23.25 -14.40 9.77
C HIS A 510 -22.31 -14.48 8.57
N ARG A 511 -22.36 -15.64 7.89
CA ARG A 511 -21.95 -15.80 6.50
C ARG A 511 -23.22 -15.75 5.63
N GLN A 512 -23.14 -15.00 4.55
CA GLN A 512 -23.85 -15.31 3.31
C GLN A 512 -22.85 -15.52 2.19
#